data_a560424f240067407df4e061d35a1b85
#
_entry.id   a560424f240067407df4e061d35a1b85
#
_cell.length_a   1.000
_cell.length_b   1.000
_cell.length_c   1.000
_cell.angle_alpha   90.00
_cell.angle_beta   90.00
_cell.angle_gamma   90.00
#
_symmetry.space_group_name_H-M   'P 1'
#
loop_
_entity.id
_entity.type
_entity.pdbx_description
1 polymer ?
#
loop_
_entity_poly.entity_id
_entity_poly.type
_entity_poly.pdbx_seq_one_letter_code
_entity_poly.pdbx_strand_id
1 'polypeptide(L)'
;MVVAPLTLSSLVLATLLVAALPFVLYRRLRRPLALKPRDAIAGIAVFALFAMVIERALNDYMLHRNEATATFLSNPLAFVVYGALAAGICEEVGRFIGMRLLMKRAAASAAASAAASAAASAAASASAAASTPQATRTDDGTALTYGLGHGGAEAWLVGVLVQIQWILFAVLENRGELDGYLSNLPTESLMRIHLILASLTPQTAGIFALERVAALIFQIGLSVLMWRGLRTGWRGILPLAIVLHALVDVPAALFQAQLVPLAAVDAVYALGALVVAGLLFRTFRRPGAERMTELPR
;
A
#
# COMPACT_ATOMS: atom_id res chain seq x y z
N MET A 1 10.07 8.77 -34.01
CA MET A 1 9.87 7.84 -32.87
C MET A 1 10.36 8.59 -31.63
N VAL A 2 9.46 9.00 -30.77
CA VAL A 2 9.75 9.82 -29.58
C VAL A 2 10.22 8.95 -28.43
N VAL A 3 9.57 7.80 -28.22
CA VAL A 3 9.92 6.87 -27.13
C VAL A 3 10.65 5.66 -27.71
N ALA A 4 11.90 5.46 -27.30
CA ALA A 4 12.76 4.40 -27.81
C ALA A 4 12.23 2.99 -27.45
N PRO A 5 12.44 1.97 -28.29
CA PRO A 5 12.00 0.59 -28.03
C PRO A 5 12.52 0.03 -26.70
N LEU A 6 13.77 0.34 -26.34
CA LEU A 6 14.36 -0.06 -25.06
C LEU A 6 13.59 0.56 -23.87
N THR A 7 13.21 1.83 -23.97
CA THR A 7 12.40 2.51 -22.95
C THR A 7 11.03 1.85 -22.79
N LEU A 8 10.33 1.59 -23.92
CA LEU A 8 9.03 0.90 -23.88
C LEU A 8 9.16 -0.49 -23.26
N SER A 9 10.17 -1.27 -23.63
CA SER A 9 10.40 -2.61 -23.05
C SER A 9 10.68 -2.53 -21.55
N SER A 10 11.44 -1.52 -21.11
CA SER A 10 11.74 -1.30 -19.69
C SER A 10 10.49 -0.92 -18.90
N LEU A 11 9.63 -0.05 -19.45
CA LEU A 11 8.34 0.32 -18.85
C LEU A 11 7.41 -0.89 -18.72
N VAL A 12 7.29 -1.71 -19.77
CA VAL A 12 6.48 -2.94 -19.75
C VAL A 12 7.01 -3.90 -18.67
N LEU A 13 8.33 -4.13 -18.63
CA LEU A 13 8.93 -5.03 -17.65
C LEU A 13 8.72 -4.53 -16.22
N ALA A 14 8.93 -3.24 -15.96
CA ALA A 14 8.67 -2.62 -14.66
C ALA A 14 7.20 -2.77 -14.25
N THR A 15 6.27 -2.53 -15.19
CA THR A 15 4.84 -2.70 -14.95
C THR A 15 4.47 -4.14 -14.60
N LEU A 16 4.99 -5.11 -15.34
CA LEU A 16 4.77 -6.53 -15.06
C LEU A 16 5.33 -6.95 -13.70
N LEU A 17 6.51 -6.44 -13.33
CA LEU A 17 7.12 -6.68 -12.02
C LEU A 17 6.21 -6.15 -10.90
N VAL A 18 5.79 -4.89 -11.00
CA VAL A 18 4.91 -4.26 -10.00
C VAL A 18 3.56 -4.99 -9.92
N ALA A 19 2.98 -5.36 -11.07
CA ALA A 19 1.72 -6.09 -11.14
C ALA A 19 1.80 -7.49 -10.50
N ALA A 20 2.89 -8.20 -10.72
CA ALA A 20 3.08 -9.57 -10.20
C ALA A 20 3.43 -9.60 -8.71
N LEU A 21 4.12 -8.57 -8.19
CA LEU A 21 4.73 -8.59 -6.88
C LEU A 21 3.76 -8.90 -5.73
N PRO A 22 2.58 -8.24 -5.59
CA PRO A 22 1.63 -8.55 -4.50
C PRO A 22 1.15 -10.01 -4.54
N PHE A 23 0.90 -10.55 -5.72
CA PHE A 23 0.46 -11.94 -5.89
C PHE A 23 1.56 -12.94 -5.56
N VAL A 24 2.79 -12.68 -6.00
CA VAL A 24 3.95 -13.53 -5.69
C VAL A 24 4.21 -13.54 -4.19
N LEU A 25 4.21 -12.38 -3.53
CA LEU A 25 4.37 -12.27 -2.08
C LEU A 25 3.26 -13.02 -1.36
N TYR A 26 1.99 -12.81 -1.74
CA TYR A 26 0.87 -13.51 -1.15
C TYR A 26 1.01 -15.04 -1.31
N ARG A 27 1.32 -15.54 -2.50
CA ARG A 27 1.50 -16.99 -2.75
C ARG A 27 2.65 -17.58 -1.95
N ARG A 28 3.77 -16.88 -1.82
CA ARG A 28 4.96 -17.33 -1.06
C ARG A 28 4.71 -17.33 0.44
N LEU A 29 4.02 -16.31 0.95
CA LEU A 29 3.83 -16.11 2.38
C LEU A 29 2.55 -16.76 2.93
N ARG A 30 1.57 -17.14 2.09
CA ARG A 30 0.27 -17.62 2.56
C ARG A 30 0.35 -18.87 3.43
N ARG A 31 1.21 -19.82 3.10
CA ARG A 31 1.36 -21.05 3.88
C ARG A 31 2.14 -20.85 5.18
N PRO A 32 3.39 -20.29 5.15
CA PRO A 32 4.19 -20.13 6.35
C PRO A 32 3.60 -19.15 7.37
N LEU A 33 2.80 -18.16 6.95
CA LEU A 33 2.21 -17.14 7.81
C LEU A 33 0.68 -17.22 7.93
N ALA A 34 0.07 -18.30 7.43
CA ALA A 34 -1.37 -18.56 7.48
C ALA A 34 -2.24 -17.38 6.99
N LEU A 35 -1.84 -16.77 5.86
CA LEU A 35 -2.53 -15.62 5.29
C LEU A 35 -3.94 -16.00 4.80
N LYS A 36 -4.94 -15.17 5.11
CA LYS A 36 -6.35 -15.40 4.78
C LYS A 36 -6.80 -14.45 3.66
N PRO A 37 -7.35 -14.94 2.52
CA PRO A 37 -7.77 -14.08 1.39
C PRO A 37 -8.74 -12.97 1.78
N ARG A 38 -9.66 -13.24 2.72
CA ARG A 38 -10.64 -12.28 3.22
C ARG A 38 -10.00 -11.03 3.81
N ASP A 39 -8.84 -11.18 4.47
CA ASP A 39 -8.15 -10.07 5.10
C ASP A 39 -7.48 -9.19 4.02
N ALA A 40 -6.97 -9.79 2.93
CA ALA A 40 -6.51 -9.05 1.76
C ALA A 40 -7.66 -8.29 1.06
N ILE A 41 -8.81 -8.93 0.88
CA ILE A 41 -10.01 -8.31 0.30
C ILE A 41 -10.43 -7.10 1.16
N ALA A 42 -10.37 -7.20 2.49
CA ALA A 42 -10.67 -6.07 3.37
C ALA A 42 -9.68 -4.91 3.15
N GLY A 43 -8.38 -5.19 2.99
CA GLY A 43 -7.37 -4.18 2.66
C GLY A 43 -7.64 -3.51 1.32
N ILE A 44 -7.94 -4.29 0.27
CA ILE A 44 -8.30 -3.79 -1.07
C ILE A 44 -9.53 -2.87 -0.99
N ALA A 45 -10.60 -3.32 -0.31
CA ALA A 45 -11.85 -2.57 -0.21
C ALA A 45 -11.66 -1.24 0.54
N VAL A 46 -10.84 -1.23 1.60
CA VAL A 46 -10.55 -0.01 2.35
C VAL A 46 -9.73 0.96 1.51
N PHE A 47 -8.69 0.52 0.80
CA PHE A 47 -7.94 1.38 -0.11
C PHE A 47 -8.86 1.96 -1.20
N ALA A 48 -9.64 1.11 -1.87
CA ALA A 48 -10.55 1.56 -2.92
C ALA A 48 -11.56 2.61 -2.42
N LEU A 49 -12.10 2.46 -1.21
CA LEU A 49 -13.05 3.42 -0.66
C LEU A 49 -12.38 4.70 -0.17
N PHE A 50 -11.32 4.58 0.65
CA PHE A 50 -10.76 5.74 1.35
C PHE A 50 -9.79 6.54 0.50
N ALA A 51 -8.91 5.89 -0.28
CA ALA A 51 -7.98 6.59 -1.17
C ALA A 51 -8.64 6.96 -2.51
N MET A 52 -9.27 5.98 -3.20
CA MET A 52 -9.73 6.23 -4.56
C MET A 52 -11.10 6.94 -4.65
N VAL A 53 -11.90 6.93 -3.59
CA VAL A 53 -13.21 7.63 -3.57
C VAL A 53 -13.16 8.84 -2.65
N ILE A 54 -12.90 8.65 -1.36
CA ILE A 54 -13.02 9.73 -0.36
C ILE A 54 -11.91 10.75 -0.53
N GLU A 55 -10.65 10.33 -0.52
CA GLU A 55 -9.51 11.23 -0.67
C GLU A 55 -9.51 11.91 -2.05
N ARG A 56 -9.78 11.15 -3.11
CA ARG A 56 -9.87 11.74 -4.46
C ARG A 56 -10.98 12.80 -4.57
N ALA A 57 -12.15 12.57 -3.96
CA ALA A 57 -13.21 13.56 -3.92
C ALA A 57 -12.82 14.79 -3.07
N LEU A 58 -12.11 14.59 -1.95
CA LEU A 58 -11.56 15.67 -1.14
C LEU A 58 -10.55 16.50 -1.95
N ASN A 59 -9.61 15.84 -2.62
CA ASN A 59 -8.59 16.49 -3.44
C ASN A 59 -9.22 17.26 -4.63
N ASP A 60 -10.22 16.69 -5.31
CA ASP A 60 -10.94 17.38 -6.38
C ASP A 60 -11.64 18.65 -5.84
N TYR A 61 -12.30 18.56 -4.68
CA TYR A 61 -12.92 19.72 -4.05
C TYR A 61 -11.92 20.80 -3.65
N MET A 62 -10.87 20.42 -2.93
CA MET A 62 -9.89 21.35 -2.36
C MET A 62 -9.02 22.04 -3.41
N LEU A 63 -8.66 21.32 -4.47
CA LEU A 63 -7.72 21.81 -5.50
C LEU A 63 -8.41 22.45 -6.70
N HIS A 64 -9.69 22.08 -6.99
CA HIS A 64 -10.31 22.47 -8.26
C HIS A 64 -11.69 23.12 -8.11
N ARG A 65 -12.45 22.84 -7.05
CA ARG A 65 -13.84 23.34 -6.92
C ARG A 65 -13.99 24.48 -5.94
N ASN A 66 -13.10 24.59 -4.97
CA ASN A 66 -13.15 25.68 -3.98
C ASN A 66 -12.00 26.66 -4.24
N GLU A 67 -12.32 27.83 -4.74
CA GLU A 67 -11.35 28.86 -5.13
C GLU A 67 -10.46 29.32 -3.96
N ALA A 68 -11.03 29.46 -2.76
CA ALA A 68 -10.27 29.89 -1.59
C ALA A 68 -9.20 28.84 -1.20
N THR A 69 -9.55 27.56 -1.19
CA THR A 69 -8.59 26.49 -0.88
C THR A 69 -7.60 26.27 -2.02
N ALA A 70 -8.02 26.34 -3.28
CA ALA A 70 -7.15 26.24 -4.44
C ALA A 70 -6.09 27.37 -4.42
N THR A 71 -6.52 28.61 -4.11
CA THR A 71 -5.62 29.75 -3.96
C THR A 71 -4.65 29.56 -2.78
N PHE A 72 -5.12 29.09 -1.62
CA PHE A 72 -4.24 28.80 -0.49
C PHE A 72 -3.22 27.70 -0.82
N LEU A 73 -3.67 26.63 -1.48
CA LEU A 73 -2.84 25.49 -1.86
C LEU A 73 -1.95 25.74 -3.09
N SER A 74 -2.04 26.89 -3.74
CA SER A 74 -1.04 27.34 -4.72
C SER A 74 0.30 27.65 -4.08
N ASN A 75 0.35 27.88 -2.76
CA ASN A 75 1.60 27.96 -2.01
C ASN A 75 2.24 26.56 -1.89
N PRO A 76 3.50 26.38 -2.35
CA PRO A 76 4.15 25.07 -2.38
C PRO A 76 4.21 24.36 -1.03
N LEU A 77 4.47 25.10 0.06
CA LEU A 77 4.54 24.48 1.41
C LEU A 77 3.15 24.08 1.92
N ALA A 78 2.13 24.91 1.69
CA ALA A 78 0.75 24.56 2.02
C ALA A 78 0.30 23.31 1.24
N PHE A 79 0.65 23.20 -0.05
CA PHE A 79 0.40 22.04 -0.88
C PHE A 79 1.06 20.78 -0.33
N VAL A 80 2.33 20.84 0.06
CA VAL A 80 3.08 19.71 0.64
C VAL A 80 2.42 19.22 1.93
N VAL A 81 2.11 20.13 2.84
CA VAL A 81 1.47 19.78 4.12
C VAL A 81 0.08 19.19 3.90
N TYR A 82 -0.72 19.80 3.02
CA TYR A 82 -2.05 19.30 2.69
C TYR A 82 -1.98 17.91 2.05
N GLY A 83 -1.18 17.72 1.00
CA GLY A 83 -1.08 16.45 0.26
C GLY A 83 -0.66 15.30 1.15
N ALA A 84 0.39 15.49 1.95
CA ALA A 84 0.86 14.47 2.88
C ALA A 84 -0.17 14.13 3.97
N LEU A 85 -0.86 15.14 4.53
CA LEU A 85 -1.87 14.91 5.58
C LEU A 85 -3.17 14.35 5.02
N ALA A 86 -3.61 14.75 3.82
CA ALA A 86 -4.85 14.26 3.23
C ALA A 86 -4.80 12.76 3.00
N ALA A 87 -3.72 12.25 2.37
CA ALA A 87 -3.49 10.83 2.17
C ALA A 87 -3.38 10.10 3.53
N GLY A 88 -2.49 10.57 4.41
CA GLY A 88 -2.28 9.95 5.72
C GLY A 88 -3.56 9.88 6.56
N ILE A 89 -4.39 10.92 6.59
CA ILE A 89 -5.66 10.92 7.34
C ILE A 89 -6.66 9.95 6.69
N CYS A 90 -6.90 10.08 5.38
CA CYS A 90 -7.91 9.26 4.70
C CYS A 90 -7.57 7.77 4.80
N GLU A 91 -6.33 7.39 4.46
CA GLU A 91 -5.94 5.99 4.44
C GLU A 91 -5.84 5.38 5.84
N GLU A 92 -5.25 6.09 6.82
CA GLU A 92 -5.07 5.53 8.16
C GLU A 92 -6.37 5.47 8.96
N VAL A 93 -7.30 6.41 8.77
CA VAL A 93 -8.66 6.30 9.32
C VAL A 93 -9.37 5.10 8.72
N GLY A 94 -9.29 4.91 7.40
CA GLY A 94 -9.84 3.74 6.72
C GLY A 94 -9.24 2.43 7.24
N ARG A 95 -7.90 2.37 7.35
CA ARG A 95 -7.15 1.23 7.90
C ARG A 95 -7.56 0.91 9.33
N PHE A 96 -7.66 1.92 10.17
CA PHE A 96 -8.10 1.79 11.56
C PHE A 96 -9.51 1.19 11.66
N ILE A 97 -10.47 1.72 10.89
CA ILE A 97 -11.85 1.21 10.85
C ILE A 97 -11.87 -0.23 10.36
N GLY A 98 -11.24 -0.53 9.23
CA GLY A 98 -11.18 -1.85 8.63
C GLY A 98 -10.59 -2.91 9.57
N MET A 99 -9.48 -2.58 10.21
CA MET A 99 -8.82 -3.49 11.16
C MET A 99 -9.63 -3.71 12.44
N ARG A 100 -10.28 -2.68 12.96
CA ARG A 100 -11.21 -2.84 14.11
C ARG A 100 -12.39 -3.75 13.78
N LEU A 101 -12.93 -3.65 12.57
CA LEU A 101 -14.00 -4.56 12.12
C LEU A 101 -13.51 -6.01 12.00
N LEU A 102 -12.31 -6.22 11.47
CA LEU A 102 -11.70 -7.56 11.42
C LEU A 102 -11.48 -8.14 12.83
N MET A 103 -10.99 -7.34 13.77
CA MET A 103 -10.81 -7.77 15.17
C MET A 103 -12.14 -8.14 15.83
N LYS A 104 -13.19 -7.32 15.68
CA LYS A 104 -14.52 -7.61 16.21
C LYS A 104 -15.07 -8.92 15.64
N ARG A 105 -14.93 -9.13 14.32
CA ARG A 105 -15.37 -10.38 13.66
C ARG A 105 -14.60 -11.61 14.16
N ALA A 106 -13.27 -11.47 14.35
CA ALA A 106 -12.45 -12.56 14.87
C ALA A 106 -12.86 -12.92 16.31
N ALA A 107 -13.10 -11.93 17.17
CA ALA A 107 -13.57 -12.15 18.53
C ALA A 107 -14.96 -12.81 18.57
N ALA A 108 -15.90 -12.36 17.74
CA ALA A 108 -17.24 -12.96 17.65
C ALA A 108 -17.18 -14.42 17.16
N SER A 109 -16.34 -14.71 16.17
CA SER A 109 -16.12 -16.08 15.68
C SER A 109 -15.51 -16.99 16.73
N ALA A 110 -14.53 -16.49 17.51
CA ALA A 110 -13.93 -17.23 18.61
C ALA A 110 -14.95 -17.53 19.72
N ALA A 111 -15.78 -16.55 20.09
CA ALA A 111 -16.84 -16.73 21.07
C ALA A 111 -17.89 -17.75 20.61
N ALA A 112 -18.32 -17.70 19.36
CA ALA A 112 -19.26 -18.66 18.77
C ALA A 112 -18.67 -20.08 18.77
N SER A 113 -17.39 -20.25 18.41
CA SER A 113 -16.70 -21.53 18.43
C SER A 113 -16.57 -22.07 19.85
N ALA A 114 -16.25 -21.25 20.85
CA ALA A 114 -16.18 -21.64 22.24
C ALA A 114 -17.55 -22.07 22.78
N ALA A 115 -18.63 -21.35 22.46
CA ALA A 115 -19.99 -21.72 22.83
C ALA A 115 -20.43 -23.04 22.20
N ALA A 116 -20.12 -23.27 20.91
CA ALA A 116 -20.42 -24.54 20.24
C ALA A 116 -19.64 -25.71 20.85
N SER A 117 -18.37 -25.52 21.21
CA SER A 117 -17.57 -26.53 21.88
C SER A 117 -18.08 -26.85 23.28
N ALA A 118 -18.51 -25.82 24.04
CA ALA A 118 -19.11 -26.01 25.36
C ALA A 118 -20.45 -26.80 25.28
N ALA A 119 -21.30 -26.46 24.30
CA ALA A 119 -22.56 -27.15 24.04
C ALA A 119 -22.32 -28.62 23.65
N ALA A 120 -21.33 -28.88 22.77
CA ALA A 120 -20.95 -30.25 22.38
C ALA A 120 -20.39 -31.04 23.57
N SER A 121 -19.58 -30.44 24.45
CA SER A 121 -19.03 -31.08 25.65
C SER A 121 -20.13 -31.37 26.68
N ALA A 122 -21.13 -30.48 26.82
CA ALA A 122 -22.30 -30.71 27.69
C ALA A 122 -23.17 -31.87 27.17
N ALA A 123 -23.25 -32.05 25.84
CA ALA A 123 -23.97 -33.16 25.22
C ALA A 123 -23.19 -34.49 25.31
N ALA A 124 -21.85 -34.42 25.39
CA ALA A 124 -20.94 -35.57 25.42
C ALA A 124 -20.42 -35.88 26.83
N SER A 125 -21.23 -35.79 27.87
CA SER A 125 -20.81 -36.06 29.25
C SER A 125 -20.35 -37.53 29.41
N ALA A 126 -19.10 -37.75 29.14
CA ALA A 126 -18.17 -38.74 29.72
C ALA A 126 -16.95 -38.87 28.79
N SER A 127 -15.80 -38.47 29.28
CA SER A 127 -14.49 -38.71 28.68
C SER A 127 -14.05 -37.73 27.56
N ALA A 128 -13.32 -36.72 27.94
CA ALA A 128 -12.16 -36.26 27.16
C ALA A 128 -11.38 -35.14 27.89
N ALA A 129 -10.07 -35.33 27.95
CA ALA A 129 -9.11 -34.40 28.49
C ALA A 129 -9.17 -33.05 27.80
N ALA A 130 -9.13 -31.98 28.59
CA ALA A 130 -9.12 -30.59 28.14
C ALA A 130 -7.90 -30.32 27.24
N SER A 131 -8.15 -30.07 25.96
CA SER A 131 -7.19 -29.43 25.07
C SER A 131 -7.19 -27.92 25.36
N THR A 132 -6.09 -27.45 25.92
CA THR A 132 -5.82 -26.01 26.12
C THR A 132 -5.96 -25.25 24.80
N PRO A 133 -6.68 -24.10 24.79
CA PRO A 133 -6.76 -23.26 23.60
C PRO A 133 -5.36 -22.77 23.25
N GLN A 134 -4.85 -23.17 22.08
CA GLN A 134 -3.59 -22.71 21.55
C GLN A 134 -3.74 -21.23 21.17
N ALA A 135 -3.35 -20.35 22.08
CA ALA A 135 -3.31 -18.89 21.85
C ALA A 135 -2.42 -18.58 20.64
N THR A 136 -3.00 -18.17 19.68
CA THR A 136 -2.93 -17.84 18.30
C THR A 136 -1.71 -16.99 17.88
N ARG A 137 -0.70 -17.66 17.29
CA ARG A 137 0.31 -17.05 16.38
C ARG A 137 -0.32 -16.52 15.07
N THR A 138 -1.64 -16.55 14.92
CA THR A 138 -2.39 -16.22 13.70
C THR A 138 -2.69 -14.73 13.54
N ASP A 139 -2.46 -13.91 14.56
CA ASP A 139 -2.91 -12.52 14.57
C ASP A 139 -2.06 -11.59 13.70
N ASP A 140 -0.73 -11.76 13.68
CA ASP A 140 0.14 -10.93 12.83
C ASP A 140 0.00 -11.29 11.33
N GLY A 141 -0.44 -12.49 11.00
CA GLY A 141 -0.80 -12.92 9.64
C GLY A 141 -1.96 -12.11 9.05
N THR A 142 -2.95 -11.72 9.85
CA THR A 142 -4.05 -10.84 9.44
C THR A 142 -3.53 -9.45 9.05
N ALA A 143 -2.66 -8.87 9.87
CA ALA A 143 -2.07 -7.56 9.59
C ALA A 143 -1.27 -7.55 8.28
N LEU A 144 -0.42 -8.56 8.09
CA LEU A 144 0.38 -8.74 6.90
C LEU A 144 -0.50 -8.92 5.66
N THR A 145 -1.54 -9.75 5.78
CA THR A 145 -2.47 -10.03 4.66
C THR A 145 -3.26 -8.79 4.28
N TYR A 146 -3.74 -8.05 5.28
CA TYR A 146 -4.43 -6.78 5.05
C TYR A 146 -3.51 -5.78 4.35
N GLY A 147 -2.27 -5.62 4.83
CA GLY A 147 -1.28 -4.72 4.23
C GLY A 147 -0.91 -5.10 2.79
N LEU A 148 -0.78 -6.40 2.49
CA LEU A 148 -0.60 -6.90 1.13
C LEU A 148 -1.80 -6.60 0.23
N GLY A 149 -3.03 -6.68 0.76
CA GLY A 149 -4.24 -6.32 0.04
C GLY A 149 -4.31 -4.81 -0.23
N HIS A 150 -4.09 -3.99 0.79
CA HIS A 150 -4.14 -2.53 0.72
C HIS A 150 -3.04 -1.98 -0.22
N GLY A 151 -1.78 -2.26 0.06
CA GLY A 151 -0.66 -1.81 -0.78
C GLY A 151 -0.63 -2.48 -2.17
N GLY A 152 -1.18 -3.71 -2.29
CA GLY A 152 -1.38 -4.36 -3.59
C GLY A 152 -2.43 -3.62 -4.44
N ALA A 153 -3.53 -3.15 -3.84
CA ALA A 153 -4.54 -2.33 -4.51
C ALA A 153 -3.93 -0.99 -4.96
N GLU A 154 -3.15 -0.34 -4.11
CA GLU A 154 -2.42 0.87 -4.47
C GLU A 154 -1.46 0.62 -5.65
N ALA A 155 -0.62 -0.42 -5.57
CA ALA A 155 0.30 -0.75 -6.64
C ALA A 155 -0.42 -0.97 -7.99
N TRP A 156 -1.61 -1.56 -7.98
CA TRP A 156 -2.42 -1.77 -9.17
C TRP A 156 -3.15 -0.52 -9.64
N LEU A 157 -3.88 0.17 -8.77
CA LEU A 157 -4.77 1.27 -9.16
C LEU A 157 -3.98 2.55 -9.45
N VAL A 158 -2.97 2.85 -8.64
CA VAL A 158 -2.15 4.05 -8.78
C VAL A 158 -0.87 3.79 -9.58
N GLY A 159 -0.35 2.57 -9.56
CA GLY A 159 0.85 2.19 -10.29
C GLY A 159 0.54 1.61 -11.67
N VAL A 160 0.09 0.34 -11.69
CA VAL A 160 -0.03 -0.46 -12.93
C VAL A 160 -0.96 0.17 -13.95
N LEU A 161 -2.17 0.58 -13.55
CA LEU A 161 -3.14 1.16 -14.50
C LEU A 161 -2.66 2.49 -15.08
N VAL A 162 -2.04 3.34 -14.26
CA VAL A 162 -1.45 4.61 -14.73
C VAL A 162 -0.29 4.33 -15.69
N GLN A 163 0.55 3.36 -15.37
CA GLN A 163 1.69 3.01 -16.24
C GLN A 163 1.24 2.39 -17.57
N ILE A 164 0.18 1.57 -17.58
CA ILE A 164 -0.43 1.05 -18.82
C ILE A 164 -0.92 2.21 -19.69
N GLN A 165 -1.53 3.25 -19.10
CA GLN A 165 -1.95 4.44 -19.83
C GLN A 165 -0.75 5.16 -20.49
N TRP A 166 0.36 5.34 -19.76
CA TRP A 166 1.56 5.96 -20.30
C TRP A 166 2.22 5.11 -21.40
N ILE A 167 2.22 3.79 -21.27
CA ILE A 167 2.70 2.88 -22.32
C ILE A 167 1.81 3.00 -23.58
N LEU A 168 0.48 3.06 -23.42
CA LEU A 168 -0.44 3.28 -24.51
C LEU A 168 -0.15 4.61 -25.22
N PHE A 169 -0.02 5.71 -24.47
CA PHE A 169 0.31 7.02 -25.03
C PHE A 169 1.64 7.00 -25.77
N ALA A 170 2.66 6.35 -25.23
CA ALA A 170 3.95 6.21 -25.89
C ALA A 170 3.88 5.43 -27.21
N VAL A 171 3.02 4.42 -27.28
CA VAL A 171 2.77 3.66 -28.52
C VAL A 171 2.04 4.52 -29.56
N LEU A 172 0.98 5.24 -29.14
CA LEU A 172 0.23 6.14 -30.01
C LEU A 172 1.10 7.31 -30.52
N GLU A 173 1.94 7.87 -29.65
CA GLU A 173 2.91 8.90 -30.01
C GLU A 173 3.90 8.40 -31.09
N ASN A 174 4.46 7.22 -30.91
CA ASN A 174 5.36 6.62 -31.88
C ASN A 174 4.69 6.31 -33.25
N ARG A 175 3.37 6.21 -33.28
CA ARG A 175 2.56 6.04 -34.50
C ARG A 175 2.08 7.34 -35.10
N GLY A 176 2.22 8.47 -34.39
CA GLY A 176 1.66 9.76 -34.80
C GLY A 176 0.14 9.84 -34.65
N GLU A 177 -0.44 9.02 -33.77
CA GLU A 177 -1.89 8.89 -33.55
C GLU A 177 -2.34 9.56 -32.24
N LEU A 178 -1.41 10.04 -31.39
CA LEU A 178 -1.71 10.55 -30.04
C LEU A 178 -2.60 11.78 -30.07
N ASP A 179 -2.32 12.75 -30.95
CA ASP A 179 -3.10 13.99 -31.04
C ASP A 179 -4.56 13.73 -31.44
N GLY A 180 -4.76 12.80 -32.37
CA GLY A 180 -6.11 12.37 -32.76
C GLY A 180 -6.85 11.67 -31.61
N TYR A 181 -6.15 10.83 -30.86
CA TYR A 181 -6.71 10.11 -29.71
C TYR A 181 -7.09 11.04 -28.55
N LEU A 182 -6.30 12.11 -28.33
CA LEU A 182 -6.48 13.08 -27.26
C LEU A 182 -7.06 14.42 -27.73
N SER A 183 -7.75 14.44 -28.89
CA SER A 183 -8.28 15.66 -29.53
C SER A 183 -9.27 16.46 -28.68
N ASN A 184 -9.84 15.85 -27.64
CA ASN A 184 -10.75 16.51 -26.69
C ASN A 184 -10.05 17.25 -25.54
N LEU A 185 -8.70 17.15 -25.44
CA LEU A 185 -7.94 17.83 -24.40
C LEU A 185 -7.54 19.25 -24.82
N PRO A 186 -7.39 20.17 -23.86
CA PRO A 186 -6.76 21.48 -24.10
C PRO A 186 -5.34 21.31 -24.63
N THR A 187 -4.91 22.21 -25.54
CA THR A 187 -3.58 22.18 -26.16
C THR A 187 -2.44 22.16 -25.13
N GLU A 188 -2.59 22.88 -24.02
CA GLU A 188 -1.60 22.89 -22.94
C GLU A 188 -1.43 21.51 -22.29
N SER A 189 -2.54 20.80 -22.06
CA SER A 189 -2.53 19.44 -21.49
C SER A 189 -1.86 18.46 -22.46
N LEU A 190 -2.17 18.56 -23.74
CA LEU A 190 -1.57 17.74 -24.79
C LEU A 190 -0.05 17.98 -24.87
N MET A 191 0.38 19.25 -24.89
CA MET A 191 1.80 19.60 -24.88
C MET A 191 2.53 19.03 -23.66
N ARG A 192 1.92 19.08 -22.48
CA ARG A 192 2.48 18.48 -21.26
C ARG A 192 2.66 16.96 -21.38
N ILE A 193 1.70 16.27 -22.01
CA ILE A 193 1.80 14.82 -22.27
C ILE A 193 2.98 14.53 -23.20
N HIS A 194 3.13 15.26 -24.30
CA HIS A 194 4.29 15.11 -25.20
C HIS A 194 5.62 15.31 -24.47
N LEU A 195 5.74 16.34 -23.62
CA LEU A 195 6.95 16.57 -22.83
C LEU A 195 7.27 15.44 -21.88
N ILE A 196 6.26 14.88 -21.21
CA ILE A 196 6.44 13.70 -20.34
C ILE A 196 6.91 12.51 -21.16
N LEU A 197 6.27 12.21 -22.31
CA LEU A 197 6.67 11.10 -23.17
C LEU A 197 8.11 11.25 -23.69
N ALA A 198 8.51 12.46 -24.06
CA ALA A 198 9.87 12.74 -24.49
C ALA A 198 10.92 12.57 -23.38
N SER A 199 10.52 12.70 -22.11
CA SER A 199 11.40 12.52 -20.95
C SER A 199 11.53 11.08 -20.47
N LEU A 200 10.74 10.14 -21.01
CA LEU A 200 10.80 8.73 -20.61
C LEU A 200 12.10 8.06 -21.01
N THR A 201 12.68 7.34 -20.07
CA THR A 201 13.94 6.61 -20.23
C THR A 201 13.85 5.24 -19.54
N PRO A 202 14.77 4.30 -19.79
CA PRO A 202 14.85 3.07 -19.01
C PRO A 202 15.06 3.32 -17.51
N GLN A 203 15.75 4.42 -17.15
CA GLN A 203 15.94 4.83 -15.75
C GLN A 203 14.62 5.22 -15.10
N THR A 204 13.76 5.99 -15.78
CA THR A 204 12.43 6.35 -15.23
C THR A 204 11.55 5.12 -15.01
N ALA A 205 11.68 4.07 -15.83
CA ALA A 205 11.01 2.79 -15.59
C ALA A 205 11.51 2.09 -14.31
N GLY A 206 12.82 2.14 -14.05
CA GLY A 206 13.41 1.61 -12.81
C GLY A 206 12.96 2.38 -11.57
N ILE A 207 12.91 3.70 -11.66
CA ILE A 207 12.41 4.59 -10.59
C ILE A 207 10.95 4.25 -10.28
N PHE A 208 10.09 4.18 -11.28
CA PHE A 208 8.70 3.77 -11.10
C PHE A 208 8.57 2.44 -10.34
N ALA A 209 9.35 1.42 -10.72
CA ALA A 209 9.32 0.13 -10.04
C ALA A 209 9.78 0.25 -8.58
N LEU A 210 10.86 1.01 -8.32
CA LEU A 210 11.38 1.26 -6.97
C LEU A 210 10.34 1.91 -6.07
N GLU A 211 9.71 3.00 -6.52
CA GLU A 211 8.69 3.73 -5.77
C GLU A 211 7.49 2.83 -5.42
N ARG A 212 7.00 2.03 -6.37
CA ARG A 212 5.85 1.13 -6.12
C ARG A 212 6.19 -0.02 -5.19
N VAL A 213 7.42 -0.54 -5.25
CA VAL A 213 7.91 -1.54 -4.29
C VAL A 213 8.06 -0.93 -2.90
N ALA A 214 8.61 0.27 -2.81
CA ALA A 214 8.74 0.99 -1.54
C ALA A 214 7.36 1.27 -0.92
N ALA A 215 6.40 1.79 -1.70
CA ALA A 215 5.04 2.02 -1.25
C ALA A 215 4.38 0.74 -0.70
N LEU A 216 4.49 -0.39 -1.41
CA LEU A 216 3.98 -1.67 -0.92
C LEU A 216 4.59 -2.06 0.44
N ILE A 217 5.90 -1.87 0.61
CA ILE A 217 6.59 -2.17 1.87
C ILE A 217 6.09 -1.25 3.00
N PHE A 218 5.92 0.05 2.74
CA PHE A 218 5.38 1.00 3.71
C PHE A 218 3.95 0.66 4.11
N GLN A 219 3.09 0.33 3.16
CA GLN A 219 1.70 -0.06 3.42
C GLN A 219 1.59 -1.31 4.28
N ILE A 220 2.46 -2.29 4.04
CA ILE A 220 2.56 -3.48 4.90
C ILE A 220 3.05 -3.09 6.30
N GLY A 221 4.08 -2.25 6.40
CA GLY A 221 4.63 -1.77 7.67
C GLY A 221 3.61 -1.04 8.53
N LEU A 222 2.89 -0.06 7.93
CA LEU A 222 1.81 0.69 8.59
C LEU A 222 0.67 -0.22 9.04
N SER A 223 0.34 -1.24 8.22
CA SER A 223 -0.69 -2.23 8.57
C SER A 223 -0.30 -3.07 9.79
N VAL A 224 0.95 -3.53 9.85
CA VAL A 224 1.47 -4.27 11.02
C VAL A 224 1.52 -3.40 12.26
N LEU A 225 1.97 -2.15 12.10
CA LEU A 225 2.00 -1.16 13.19
C LEU A 225 0.60 -0.89 13.75
N MET A 226 -0.36 -0.56 12.87
CA MET A 226 -1.75 -0.27 13.25
C MET A 226 -2.38 -1.46 13.98
N TRP A 227 -2.22 -2.67 13.44
CA TRP A 227 -2.76 -3.88 14.03
C TRP A 227 -2.23 -4.15 15.45
N ARG A 228 -0.92 -4.01 15.65
CA ARG A 228 -0.29 -4.20 16.96
C ARG A 228 -0.75 -3.16 17.98
N GLY A 229 -0.82 -1.88 17.57
CA GLY A 229 -1.33 -0.83 18.42
C GLY A 229 -2.79 -1.04 18.84
N LEU A 230 -3.63 -1.49 17.91
CA LEU A 230 -5.02 -1.82 18.21
C LEU A 230 -5.14 -2.99 19.20
N ARG A 231 -4.32 -4.03 19.05
CA ARG A 231 -4.31 -5.20 19.94
C ARG A 231 -3.90 -4.86 21.36
N THR A 232 -2.97 -3.94 21.52
CA THR A 232 -2.53 -3.48 22.85
C THR A 232 -3.49 -2.46 23.46
N GLY A 233 -4.52 -2.01 22.72
CA GLY A 233 -5.45 -0.97 23.17
C GLY A 233 -4.82 0.41 23.21
N TRP A 234 -3.69 0.62 22.55
CA TRP A 234 -2.99 1.90 22.57
C TRP A 234 -3.76 2.98 21.80
N ARG A 235 -4.23 4.00 22.51
CA ARG A 235 -5.04 5.08 21.95
C ARG A 235 -4.28 5.99 20.99
N GLY A 236 -2.96 6.07 21.10
CA GLY A 236 -2.09 6.88 20.24
C GLY A 236 -1.77 6.29 18.87
N ILE A 237 -2.25 5.07 18.57
CA ILE A 237 -1.86 4.36 17.33
C ILE A 237 -2.33 5.07 16.07
N LEU A 238 -3.58 5.59 16.05
CA LEU A 238 -4.11 6.27 14.87
C LEU A 238 -3.35 7.56 14.56
N PRO A 239 -3.20 8.53 15.50
CA PRO A 239 -2.40 9.72 15.23
C PRO A 239 -0.94 9.39 14.87
N LEU A 240 -0.31 8.39 15.48
CA LEU A 240 1.05 7.98 15.06
C LEU A 240 1.06 7.47 13.63
N ALA A 241 0.13 6.61 13.26
CA ALA A 241 0.07 6.06 11.90
C ALA A 241 -0.16 7.18 10.86
N ILE A 242 -1.05 8.14 11.13
CA ILE A 242 -1.27 9.31 10.27
C ILE A 242 0.03 10.10 10.09
N VAL A 243 0.75 10.40 11.18
CA VAL A 243 2.01 11.15 11.11
C VAL A 243 3.08 10.38 10.32
N LEU A 244 3.22 9.08 10.56
CA LEU A 244 4.20 8.26 9.84
C LEU A 244 3.85 8.14 8.35
N HIS A 245 2.57 7.98 8.01
CA HIS A 245 2.12 7.96 6.61
C HIS A 245 2.40 9.30 5.94
N ALA A 246 1.99 10.40 6.56
CA ALA A 246 2.27 11.74 6.04
C ALA A 246 3.77 11.98 5.82
N LEU A 247 4.63 11.52 6.75
CA LEU A 247 6.09 11.63 6.58
C LEU A 247 6.62 10.81 5.41
N VAL A 248 6.02 9.66 5.10
CA VAL A 248 6.34 8.88 3.89
C VAL A 248 5.97 9.64 2.62
N ASP A 249 4.87 10.41 2.63
CA ASP A 249 4.38 11.11 1.45
C ASP A 249 5.05 12.48 1.22
N VAL A 250 5.66 13.07 2.27
CA VAL A 250 6.37 14.37 2.16
C VAL A 250 7.37 14.41 1.00
N PRO A 251 8.27 13.43 0.77
CA PRO A 251 9.22 13.49 -0.33
C PRO A 251 8.54 13.62 -1.71
N ALA A 252 7.48 12.84 -1.96
CA ALA A 252 6.72 12.93 -3.21
C ALA A 252 6.00 14.28 -3.35
N ALA A 253 5.40 14.78 -2.28
CA ALA A 253 4.74 16.08 -2.27
C ALA A 253 5.74 17.24 -2.51
N LEU A 254 6.95 17.17 -1.94
CA LEU A 254 8.03 18.12 -2.20
C LEU A 254 8.49 18.08 -3.67
N PHE A 255 8.57 16.90 -4.28
CA PHE A 255 8.87 16.77 -5.70
C PHE A 255 7.75 17.36 -6.58
N GLN A 256 6.49 17.08 -6.27
CA GLN A 256 5.33 17.63 -6.98
C GLN A 256 5.28 19.17 -6.88
N ALA A 257 5.68 19.72 -5.73
CA ALA A 257 5.84 21.15 -5.52
C ALA A 257 7.13 21.73 -6.14
N GLN A 258 7.93 20.90 -6.83
CA GLN A 258 9.20 21.28 -7.47
C GLN A 258 10.27 21.81 -6.50
N LEU A 259 10.20 21.43 -5.23
CA LEU A 259 11.14 21.87 -4.19
C LEU A 259 12.37 20.95 -4.05
N VAL A 260 12.28 19.70 -4.51
CA VAL A 260 13.37 18.72 -4.48
C VAL A 260 13.45 17.92 -5.79
N PRO A 261 14.64 17.48 -6.20
CA PRO A 261 14.79 16.62 -7.38
C PRO A 261 14.29 15.19 -7.10
N LEU A 262 13.83 14.49 -8.14
CA LEU A 262 13.33 13.11 -8.05
C LEU A 262 14.36 12.15 -7.42
N ALA A 263 15.64 12.29 -7.74
CA ALA A 263 16.70 11.45 -7.18
C ALA A 263 16.79 11.52 -5.63
N ALA A 264 16.45 12.65 -5.02
CA ALA A 264 16.40 12.76 -3.55
C ALA A 264 15.22 11.97 -2.99
N VAL A 265 14.06 12.00 -3.66
CA VAL A 265 12.87 11.22 -3.29
C VAL A 265 13.19 9.72 -3.34
N ASP A 266 13.79 9.27 -4.44
CA ASP A 266 14.16 7.87 -4.66
C ASP A 266 15.12 7.35 -3.59
N ALA A 267 16.13 8.16 -3.23
CA ALA A 267 17.08 7.82 -2.19
C ALA A 267 16.39 7.65 -0.82
N VAL A 268 15.47 8.56 -0.47
CA VAL A 268 14.70 8.48 0.79
C VAL A 268 13.80 7.26 0.78
N TYR A 269 13.10 6.99 -0.32
CA TYR A 269 12.22 5.82 -0.43
C TYR A 269 12.99 4.51 -0.38
N ALA A 270 14.11 4.39 -1.09
CA ALA A 270 14.95 3.20 -1.04
C ALA A 270 15.44 2.92 0.39
N LEU A 271 15.98 3.93 1.07
CA LEU A 271 16.47 3.79 2.45
C LEU A 271 15.34 3.45 3.43
N GLY A 272 14.23 4.19 3.37
CA GLY A 272 13.06 3.95 4.22
C GLY A 272 12.47 2.55 4.01
N ALA A 273 12.34 2.12 2.76
CA ALA A 273 11.83 0.78 2.44
C ALA A 273 12.76 -0.32 2.97
N LEU A 274 14.09 -0.14 2.87
CA LEU A 274 15.06 -1.10 3.43
C LEU A 274 14.91 -1.20 4.96
N VAL A 275 14.76 -0.08 5.65
CA VAL A 275 14.56 -0.05 7.11
C VAL A 275 13.26 -0.78 7.48
N VAL A 276 12.13 -0.44 6.84
CA VAL A 276 10.83 -1.07 7.12
C VAL A 276 10.86 -2.55 6.77
N ALA A 277 11.44 -2.94 5.63
CA ALA A 277 11.60 -4.34 5.25
C ALA A 277 12.44 -5.12 6.27
N GLY A 278 13.53 -4.52 6.76
CA GLY A 278 14.37 -5.12 7.82
C GLY A 278 13.60 -5.32 9.14
N LEU A 279 12.76 -4.34 9.53
CA LEU A 279 11.90 -4.45 10.71
C LEU A 279 10.85 -5.53 10.54
N LEU A 280 10.20 -5.59 9.37
CA LEU A 280 9.24 -6.65 9.04
C LEU A 280 9.92 -8.03 9.05
N PHE A 281 11.09 -8.16 8.43
CA PHE A 281 11.83 -9.41 8.43
C PHE A 281 12.16 -9.89 9.85
N ARG A 282 12.69 -9.01 10.72
CA ARG A 282 12.95 -9.32 12.14
C ARG A 282 11.68 -9.75 12.87
N THR A 283 10.55 -9.09 12.60
CA THR A 283 9.26 -9.35 13.21
C THR A 283 8.72 -10.73 12.86
N PHE A 284 8.86 -11.15 11.60
CA PHE A 284 8.32 -12.41 11.08
C PHE A 284 9.34 -13.55 10.99
N ARG A 285 10.63 -13.29 11.27
CA ARG A 285 11.66 -14.31 11.38
C ARG A 285 11.32 -15.27 12.53
N ARG A 286 11.28 -16.58 12.24
CA ARG A 286 10.98 -17.61 13.23
C ARG A 286 12.09 -17.63 14.30
N PRO A 287 11.80 -17.52 15.62
CA PRO A 287 12.74 -17.87 16.66
C PRO A 287 12.79 -19.40 16.74
N GLY A 288 13.71 -20.03 16.06
CA GLY A 288 13.74 -21.50 16.02
C GLY A 288 15.02 -22.10 15.45
N ALA A 289 15.83 -21.33 14.73
CA ALA A 289 17.09 -21.83 14.19
C ALA A 289 18.27 -21.77 15.20
N GLU A 290 18.17 -20.96 16.24
CA GLU A 290 19.28 -20.76 17.20
C GLU A 290 19.30 -21.78 18.36
N ARG A 291 18.24 -22.54 18.61
CA ARG A 291 18.20 -23.54 19.70
C ARG A 291 18.70 -24.95 19.32
N MET A 292 19.06 -25.18 18.08
CA MET A 292 19.62 -26.49 17.67
C MET A 292 21.14 -26.57 17.69
N THR A 293 21.83 -25.47 17.98
CA THR A 293 23.31 -25.44 18.09
C THR A 293 23.83 -25.50 19.53
N GLU A 294 22.96 -25.49 20.53
CA GLU A 294 23.33 -25.56 21.95
C GLU A 294 22.96 -26.88 22.65
N LEU A 295 22.94 -28.01 21.94
CA LEU A 295 22.95 -29.30 22.61
C LEU A 295 24.41 -29.66 22.95
N PRO A 296 24.76 -29.74 24.23
CA PRO A 296 26.11 -30.20 24.62
C PRO A 296 26.28 -31.65 24.23
N ARG A 297 27.45 -31.97 23.67
CA ARG A 297 27.89 -33.32 23.36
C ARG A 297 28.15 -34.11 24.62
#